data_967a22a02adb8dab463e218bf938a62b
#
_entry.id   967a22a02adb8dab463e218bf938a62b
#
_cell.length_a   1.000
_cell.length_b   1.000
_cell.length_c   1.000
_cell.angle_alpha   90.00
_cell.angle_beta   90.00
_cell.angle_gamma   90.00
#
_symmetry.space_group_name_H-M   'P 1'
#
loop_
_entity.id
_entity.type
_entity.pdbx_description
1 polymer ?
#
loop_
_entity_poly.entity_id
_entity_poly.type
_entity_poly.pdbx_seq_one_letter_code
_entity_poly.pdbx_strand_id
1 'polypeptide(L)'
;MNNEVIISCAVTGSGDTAGKHPELPITPKQIADASIEAAKAGAAIAHVHVREPDGKPSRNLNYYKEVADRIRSSETDVVLNFTTGMGGDFEVGTGKDPLNPVGANTDMIDALSRLEHVEELLPEICTLDCGSLNFGDSNMTFIHTPIQLRTAAKKMQELGVKPEMEAFEMGHLWFANQLYKEGLIDGPPFYQICLGIPWGSPATTSAMKAMAEMVPSEGIWSGFGIGRSQMPMAAQAVILGGNVRVGLEDNLYLKKAPLLQVLIGPFENDQQYLYLLKVLVVVILQSVQLRYH
;
A
#
# COMPACT_ATOMS: atom_id res chain seq x y z
N MET A 1 18.36 -13.58 -10.36
CA MET A 1 17.18 -13.77 -9.50
C MET A 1 17.54 -13.18 -8.15
N ASN A 2 16.71 -12.31 -7.58
CA ASN A 2 16.96 -11.77 -6.25
C ASN A 2 16.76 -12.90 -5.23
N ASN A 3 17.75 -13.18 -4.40
CA ASN A 3 17.66 -14.22 -3.37
C ASN A 3 17.07 -13.69 -2.06
N GLU A 4 16.90 -12.38 -1.96
CA GLU A 4 16.30 -11.70 -0.82
C GLU A 4 15.04 -10.96 -1.29
N VAL A 5 13.94 -11.15 -0.59
CA VAL A 5 12.65 -10.50 -0.91
C VAL A 5 12.22 -9.63 0.26
N ILE A 6 12.07 -8.34 0.01
CA ILE A 6 11.47 -7.41 0.96
C ILE A 6 9.97 -7.69 1.02
N ILE A 7 9.45 -7.87 2.23
CA ILE A 7 8.01 -8.04 2.48
C ILE A 7 7.50 -6.76 3.12
N SER A 8 6.59 -6.07 2.43
CA SER A 8 5.79 -4.98 2.97
C SER A 8 4.44 -5.53 3.45
N CYS A 9 4.03 -5.17 4.66
CA CYS A 9 2.73 -5.54 5.21
C CYS A 9 1.83 -4.32 5.37
N ALA A 10 0.75 -4.26 4.58
CA ALA A 10 -0.28 -3.22 4.67
C ALA A 10 -1.38 -3.69 5.63
N VAL A 11 -1.24 -3.36 6.91
CA VAL A 11 -2.07 -3.92 7.99
C VAL A 11 -3.51 -3.47 7.96
N THR A 12 -3.77 -2.25 7.46
CA THR A 12 -5.10 -1.67 7.21
C THR A 12 -5.00 -0.57 6.16
N GLY A 13 -6.08 -0.25 5.49
CA GLY A 13 -6.11 0.76 4.42
C GLY A 13 -7.28 1.74 4.55
N SER A 14 -7.53 2.56 3.53
CA SER A 14 -8.63 3.51 3.46
C SER A 14 -9.96 2.91 2.99
N GLY A 15 -9.96 1.67 2.47
CA GLY A 15 -11.16 1.04 1.94
C GLY A 15 -12.26 0.86 2.98
N ASP A 16 -13.53 0.78 2.50
CA ASP A 16 -14.70 0.43 3.32
C ASP A 16 -14.66 -1.06 3.70
N THR A 17 -13.75 -1.41 4.59
CA THR A 17 -13.49 -2.78 5.06
C THR A 17 -13.85 -2.99 6.52
N ALA A 18 -14.16 -1.93 7.25
CA ALA A 18 -14.58 -2.00 8.66
C ALA A 18 -15.81 -2.92 8.81
N GLY A 19 -15.73 -3.84 9.77
CA GLY A 19 -16.78 -4.84 10.01
C GLY A 19 -16.84 -6.00 9.00
N LYS A 20 -16.03 -5.99 7.93
CA LYS A 20 -15.97 -7.09 6.95
C LYS A 20 -14.98 -8.19 7.33
N HIS A 21 -14.02 -7.89 8.20
CA HIS A 21 -13.07 -8.85 8.76
C HIS A 21 -12.90 -8.56 10.26
N PRO A 22 -13.03 -9.57 11.16
CA PRO A 22 -12.98 -9.36 12.60
C PRO A 22 -11.62 -8.85 13.09
N GLU A 23 -10.54 -9.24 12.43
CA GLU A 23 -9.16 -8.90 12.80
C GLU A 23 -8.65 -7.61 12.10
N LEU A 24 -9.50 -6.88 11.37
CA LEU A 24 -9.07 -5.62 10.76
C LEU A 24 -8.76 -4.61 11.87
N PRO A 25 -7.51 -4.12 11.99
CA PRO A 25 -7.15 -3.17 13.03
C PRO A 25 -7.77 -1.80 12.75
N ILE A 26 -8.42 -1.22 13.78
CA ILE A 26 -9.11 0.07 13.71
C ILE A 26 -8.40 1.10 14.60
N THR A 27 -8.18 0.77 15.87
CA THR A 27 -7.58 1.72 16.79
C THR A 27 -6.07 1.84 16.57
N PRO A 28 -5.45 3.00 16.92
CA PRO A 28 -4.00 3.16 16.81
C PRO A 28 -3.21 2.04 17.51
N LYS A 29 -3.71 1.57 18.67
CA LYS A 29 -3.10 0.44 19.35
C LYS A 29 -3.16 -0.85 18.54
N GLN A 30 -4.33 -1.19 17.98
CA GLN A 30 -4.47 -2.39 17.14
C GLN A 30 -3.60 -2.31 15.87
N ILE A 31 -3.51 -1.14 15.26
CA ILE A 31 -2.69 -0.91 14.06
C ILE A 31 -1.21 -1.09 14.39
N ALA A 32 -0.74 -0.54 15.51
CA ALA A 32 0.63 -0.71 15.97
C ALA A 32 0.93 -2.18 16.33
N ASP A 33 0.05 -2.83 17.07
CA ASP A 33 0.20 -4.25 17.44
C ASP A 33 0.29 -5.13 16.18
N ALA A 34 -0.60 -4.92 15.20
CA ALA A 34 -0.58 -5.65 13.93
C ALA A 34 0.72 -5.42 13.14
N SER A 35 1.23 -4.19 13.13
CA SER A 35 2.51 -3.84 12.49
C SER A 35 3.69 -4.54 13.18
N ILE A 36 3.72 -4.56 14.51
CA ILE A 36 4.75 -5.25 15.31
C ILE A 36 4.70 -6.77 15.08
N GLU A 37 3.50 -7.35 15.05
CA GLU A 37 3.35 -8.78 14.77
C GLU A 37 3.76 -9.13 13.32
N ALA A 38 3.43 -8.27 12.36
CA ALA A 38 3.92 -8.41 10.98
C ALA A 38 5.46 -8.40 10.92
N ALA A 39 6.11 -7.49 11.65
CA ALA A 39 7.56 -7.42 11.76
C ALA A 39 8.16 -8.70 12.36
N LYS A 40 7.62 -9.19 13.48
CA LYS A 40 8.04 -10.47 14.10
C LYS A 40 7.84 -11.65 13.15
N ALA A 41 6.84 -11.56 12.27
CA ALA A 41 6.61 -12.56 11.23
C ALA A 41 7.57 -12.42 10.03
N GLY A 42 8.36 -11.36 9.93
CA GLY A 42 9.39 -11.14 8.92
C GLY A 42 9.04 -10.07 7.88
N ALA A 43 8.01 -9.25 8.11
CA ALA A 43 7.83 -8.06 7.31
C ALA A 43 8.94 -7.04 7.62
N ALA A 44 9.56 -6.50 6.57
CA ALA A 44 10.58 -5.46 6.68
C ALA A 44 9.95 -4.06 6.75
N ILE A 45 8.77 -3.89 6.15
CA ILE A 45 8.05 -2.62 6.05
C ILE A 45 6.62 -2.82 6.57
N ALA A 46 6.16 -1.92 7.43
CA ALA A 46 4.76 -1.81 7.82
C ALA A 46 4.15 -0.57 7.15
N HIS A 47 3.25 -0.81 6.19
CA HIS A 47 2.45 0.25 5.58
C HIS A 47 1.21 0.51 6.42
N VAL A 48 0.99 1.79 6.75
CA VAL A 48 0.02 2.20 7.76
C VAL A 48 -0.91 3.30 7.25
N HIS A 49 -2.20 3.03 7.38
CA HIS A 49 -3.27 4.01 7.47
C HIS A 49 -3.75 4.10 8.92
N VAL A 50 -4.45 5.17 9.26
CA VAL A 50 -5.16 5.28 10.54
C VAL A 50 -6.65 5.41 10.29
N ARG A 51 -7.46 5.05 11.29
CA ARG A 51 -8.92 5.05 11.19
C ARG A 51 -9.55 5.79 12.36
N GLU A 52 -10.73 6.36 12.10
CA GLU A 52 -11.62 6.86 13.16
C GLU A 52 -12.21 5.70 13.97
N PRO A 53 -12.72 5.96 15.18
CA PRO A 53 -13.33 4.90 16.02
C PRO A 53 -14.51 4.17 15.36
N ASP A 54 -15.18 4.80 14.40
CA ASP A 54 -16.25 4.19 13.59
C ASP A 54 -15.73 3.32 12.42
N GLY A 55 -14.41 3.25 12.28
CA GLY A 55 -13.72 2.47 11.24
C GLY A 55 -13.48 3.21 9.91
N LYS A 56 -13.94 4.46 9.79
CA LYS A 56 -13.64 5.25 8.59
C LYS A 56 -12.16 5.62 8.52
N PRO A 57 -11.61 5.81 7.31
CA PRO A 57 -10.25 6.29 7.17
C PRO A 57 -10.07 7.68 7.80
N SER A 58 -8.88 7.96 8.31
CA SER A 58 -8.58 9.20 9.02
C SER A 58 -7.23 9.78 8.61
N ARG A 59 -7.11 11.11 8.74
CA ARG A 59 -5.84 11.84 8.64
C ARG A 59 -5.40 12.42 9.98
N ASN A 60 -6.00 11.98 11.08
CA ASN A 60 -5.73 12.51 12.40
C ASN A 60 -4.27 12.27 12.80
N LEU A 61 -3.51 13.35 12.92
CA LEU A 61 -2.10 13.34 13.29
C LEU A 61 -1.85 12.61 14.62
N ASN A 62 -2.73 12.75 15.61
CA ASN A 62 -2.57 12.09 16.90
C ASN A 62 -2.64 10.57 16.80
N TYR A 63 -3.44 10.04 15.87
CA TYR A 63 -3.50 8.59 15.63
C TYR A 63 -2.22 8.07 14.99
N TYR A 64 -1.68 8.79 13.98
CA TYR A 64 -0.38 8.46 13.41
C TYR A 64 0.75 8.54 14.44
N LYS A 65 0.73 9.58 15.29
CA LYS A 65 1.70 9.73 16.38
C LYS A 65 1.65 8.55 17.35
N GLU A 66 0.46 8.15 17.80
CA GLU A 66 0.31 7.02 18.70
C GLU A 66 0.83 5.72 18.07
N VAL A 67 0.52 5.47 16.78
CA VAL A 67 1.03 4.30 16.05
C VAL A 67 2.55 4.33 15.97
N ALA A 68 3.13 5.47 15.55
CA ALA A 68 4.58 5.63 15.45
C ALA A 68 5.29 5.42 16.79
N ASP A 69 4.80 6.07 17.85
CA ASP A 69 5.37 5.98 19.20
C ASP A 69 5.37 4.53 19.71
N ARG A 70 4.28 3.78 19.50
CA ARG A 70 4.16 2.37 19.91
C ARG A 70 5.11 1.48 19.13
N ILE A 71 5.22 1.63 17.81
CA ILE A 71 6.11 0.81 16.98
C ILE A 71 7.57 1.13 17.32
N ARG A 72 7.94 2.40 17.40
CA ARG A 72 9.31 2.84 17.72
C ARG A 72 9.75 2.47 19.13
N SER A 73 8.80 2.31 20.06
CA SER A 73 9.07 1.84 21.42
C SER A 73 9.15 0.32 21.54
N SER A 74 8.87 -0.41 20.47
CA SER A 74 8.95 -1.87 20.45
C SER A 74 10.40 -2.33 20.18
N GLU A 75 10.65 -3.64 20.32
CA GLU A 75 11.94 -4.26 20.02
C GLU A 75 12.13 -4.58 18.54
N THR A 76 11.18 -4.17 17.67
CA THR A 76 11.27 -4.42 16.23
C THR A 76 11.97 -3.28 15.52
N ASP A 77 12.66 -3.60 14.43
CA ASP A 77 13.33 -2.67 13.52
C ASP A 77 12.55 -2.43 12.22
N VAL A 78 11.22 -2.66 12.27
CA VAL A 78 10.37 -2.51 11.10
C VAL A 78 10.36 -1.07 10.59
N VAL A 79 10.54 -0.91 9.30
CA VAL A 79 10.47 0.37 8.59
C VAL A 79 9.02 0.85 8.56
N LEU A 80 8.78 2.08 9.03
CA LEU A 80 7.46 2.72 8.95
C LEU A 80 7.25 3.32 7.57
N ASN A 81 6.11 2.97 6.98
CA ASN A 81 5.62 3.51 5.72
C ASN A 81 4.23 4.11 5.92
N PHE A 82 4.12 5.42 5.97
CA PHE A 82 2.84 6.11 6.13
C PHE A 82 2.20 6.44 4.78
N THR A 83 0.90 6.16 4.67
CA THR A 83 0.13 6.59 3.50
C THR A 83 0.10 8.12 3.39
N THR A 84 0.13 8.64 2.17
CA THR A 84 -0.24 10.02 1.84
C THR A 84 -1.39 10.08 0.81
N GLY A 85 -2.03 8.92 0.56
CA GLY A 85 -3.14 8.79 -0.38
C GLY A 85 -4.40 9.57 0.02
N MET A 86 -4.64 9.71 1.32
CA MET A 86 -5.81 10.43 1.85
C MET A 86 -5.80 11.93 1.47
N GLY A 87 -6.96 12.44 1.06
CA GLY A 87 -7.10 13.85 0.62
C GLY A 87 -6.97 14.03 -0.89
N GLY A 88 -7.11 12.95 -1.66
CA GLY A 88 -7.15 12.98 -3.12
C GLY A 88 -8.48 12.57 -3.73
N ASP A 89 -9.46 12.16 -2.92
CA ASP A 89 -10.73 11.67 -3.40
C ASP A 89 -11.65 12.81 -3.82
N PHE A 90 -12.18 12.70 -5.04
CA PHE A 90 -13.15 13.60 -5.61
C PHE A 90 -14.36 12.81 -6.12
N GLU A 91 -15.51 13.04 -5.51
CA GLU A 91 -16.76 12.49 -5.96
C GLU A 91 -17.52 13.49 -6.82
N VAL A 92 -17.69 13.15 -8.10
CA VAL A 92 -18.40 13.98 -9.07
C VAL A 92 -19.88 14.05 -8.68
N GLY A 93 -20.41 15.26 -8.58
CA GLY A 93 -21.82 15.48 -8.29
C GLY A 93 -22.74 14.93 -9.39
N THR A 94 -23.95 14.51 -9.02
CA THR A 94 -24.93 13.91 -9.95
C THR A 94 -25.89 14.92 -10.59
N GLY A 95 -25.75 16.22 -10.26
CA GLY A 95 -26.57 17.31 -10.80
C GLY A 95 -26.12 17.77 -12.19
N LYS A 96 -26.83 18.77 -12.74
CA LYS A 96 -26.46 19.42 -14.02
C LYS A 96 -25.10 20.13 -13.94
N ASP A 97 -24.75 20.63 -12.75
CA ASP A 97 -23.43 21.13 -12.43
C ASP A 97 -22.72 20.08 -11.57
N PRO A 98 -21.78 19.30 -12.14
CA PRO A 98 -21.13 18.21 -11.41
C PRO A 98 -20.15 18.72 -10.32
N LEU A 99 -19.86 20.00 -10.30
CA LEU A 99 -18.98 20.61 -9.31
C LEU A 99 -19.74 21.31 -8.17
N ASN A 100 -21.09 21.40 -8.25
CA ASN A 100 -21.86 22.15 -7.26
C ASN A 100 -23.28 21.54 -7.04
N PRO A 101 -23.52 20.87 -5.91
CA PRO A 101 -22.49 20.42 -4.96
C PRO A 101 -21.69 19.23 -5.51
N VAL A 102 -20.44 19.11 -5.10
CA VAL A 102 -19.67 17.86 -5.28
C VAL A 102 -20.26 16.77 -4.40
N GLY A 103 -19.91 15.51 -4.68
CA GLY A 103 -20.37 14.38 -3.87
C GLY A 103 -19.82 14.43 -2.44
N ALA A 104 -20.56 13.83 -1.51
CA ALA A 104 -20.33 13.92 -0.07
C ALA A 104 -19.03 13.24 0.39
N ASN A 105 -18.48 12.36 -0.43
CA ASN A 105 -17.24 11.65 -0.11
C ASN A 105 -15.97 12.36 -0.66
N THR A 106 -16.11 13.57 -1.18
CA THR A 106 -14.95 14.39 -1.59
C THR A 106 -14.16 14.82 -0.36
N ASP A 107 -12.86 14.47 -0.34
CA ASP A 107 -11.94 14.85 0.74
C ASP A 107 -10.72 15.67 0.25
N MET A 108 -10.76 16.12 -1.01
CA MET A 108 -9.63 16.79 -1.67
C MET A 108 -9.04 17.95 -0.87
N ILE A 109 -7.73 17.88 -0.69
CA ILE A 109 -6.92 18.95 -0.09
C ILE A 109 -5.64 19.17 -0.92
N ASP A 110 -4.87 20.19 -0.59
CA ASP A 110 -3.60 20.46 -1.24
C ASP A 110 -2.51 19.44 -0.88
N ALA A 111 -1.46 19.39 -1.71
CA ALA A 111 -0.40 18.41 -1.59
C ALA A 111 0.38 18.47 -0.27
N LEU A 112 0.57 19.64 0.31
CA LEU A 112 1.34 19.79 1.55
C LEU A 112 0.51 19.39 2.77
N SER A 113 -0.77 19.75 2.81
CA SER A 113 -1.69 19.30 3.86
C SER A 113 -1.84 17.78 3.93
N ARG A 114 -1.61 17.07 2.79
CA ARG A 114 -1.56 15.60 2.78
C ARG A 114 -0.32 15.04 3.47
N LEU A 115 0.74 15.84 3.65
CA LEU A 115 2.01 15.44 4.24
C LEU A 115 2.21 15.88 5.69
N GLU A 116 1.22 16.48 6.33
CA GLU A 116 1.34 17.05 7.68
C GLU A 116 1.85 16.04 8.70
N HIS A 117 1.34 14.81 8.68
CA HIS A 117 1.79 13.73 9.56
C HIS A 117 3.19 13.19 9.18
N VAL A 118 3.58 13.27 7.91
CA VAL A 118 4.93 12.90 7.46
C VAL A 118 5.95 13.92 7.93
N GLU A 119 5.64 15.21 7.82
CA GLU A 119 6.49 16.31 8.29
C GLU A 119 6.72 16.27 9.80
N GLU A 120 5.67 15.97 10.56
CA GLU A 120 5.74 15.93 12.03
C GLU A 120 6.44 14.67 12.57
N LEU A 121 6.23 13.53 11.92
CA LEU A 121 6.63 12.23 12.47
C LEU A 121 7.85 11.61 11.79
N LEU A 122 8.25 12.09 10.62
CA LEU A 122 9.41 11.66 9.86
C LEU A 122 9.53 10.13 9.78
N PRO A 123 8.57 9.41 9.16
CA PRO A 123 8.73 7.98 8.90
C PRO A 123 9.87 7.76 7.90
N GLU A 124 10.40 6.56 7.85
CA GLU A 124 11.46 6.21 6.89
C GLU A 124 10.95 6.25 5.44
N ILE A 125 9.67 5.85 5.24
CA ILE A 125 9.00 5.80 3.95
C ILE A 125 7.62 6.46 4.07
N CYS A 126 7.16 7.08 2.99
CA CYS A 126 5.75 7.42 2.83
C CYS A 126 5.31 7.15 1.39
N THR A 127 4.02 6.86 1.16
CA THR A 127 3.54 6.59 -0.20
C THR A 127 3.38 7.87 -1.01
N LEU A 128 3.52 7.74 -2.33
CA LEU A 128 3.24 8.78 -3.32
C LEU A 128 2.48 8.16 -4.48
N ASP A 129 1.16 8.33 -4.51
CA ASP A 129 0.29 7.83 -5.58
C ASP A 129 0.54 8.63 -6.86
N CYS A 130 1.21 8.04 -7.85
CA CYS A 130 1.84 8.76 -8.95
C CYS A 130 0.91 9.15 -10.10
N GLY A 131 -0.39 9.30 -9.84
CA GLY A 131 -1.34 9.80 -10.83
C GLY A 131 -2.79 9.73 -10.39
N SER A 132 -3.66 10.27 -11.22
CA SER A 132 -5.10 10.25 -11.00
C SER A 132 -5.71 9.01 -11.63
N LEU A 133 -6.74 8.43 -11.01
CA LEU A 133 -7.43 7.25 -11.54
C LEU A 133 -8.89 7.23 -11.10
N ASN A 134 -9.73 6.53 -11.89
CA ASN A 134 -11.06 6.16 -11.45
C ASN A 134 -10.94 5.09 -10.35
N PHE A 135 -11.80 5.18 -9.34
CA PHE A 135 -11.74 4.27 -8.19
C PHE A 135 -13.05 3.51 -8.04
N GLY A 136 -13.15 2.34 -8.67
CA GLY A 136 -14.33 1.50 -8.66
C GLY A 136 -15.47 1.98 -9.57
N ASP A 137 -16.63 1.29 -9.48
CA ASP A 137 -17.85 1.60 -10.24
C ASP A 137 -18.70 2.66 -9.51
N SER A 138 -18.15 3.87 -9.38
CA SER A 138 -18.81 4.99 -8.71
C SER A 138 -18.50 6.31 -9.42
N ASN A 139 -19.00 7.42 -8.90
CA ASN A 139 -18.62 8.76 -9.35
C ASN A 139 -17.28 9.23 -8.72
N MET A 140 -16.58 8.35 -8.03
CA MET A 140 -15.33 8.64 -7.33
C MET A 140 -14.15 8.58 -8.28
N THR A 141 -13.27 9.58 -8.20
CA THR A 141 -11.95 9.57 -8.81
C THR A 141 -10.93 10.03 -7.77
N PHE A 142 -9.76 9.42 -7.78
CA PHE A 142 -8.60 9.93 -7.05
C PHE A 142 -7.86 10.92 -7.93
N ILE A 143 -7.55 12.09 -7.40
CA ILE A 143 -6.88 13.15 -8.15
C ILE A 143 -5.52 13.47 -7.53
N HIS A 144 -4.47 13.30 -8.35
CA HIS A 144 -3.12 13.72 -8.02
C HIS A 144 -2.46 14.27 -9.28
N THR A 145 -2.51 15.57 -9.43
CA THR A 145 -2.01 16.25 -10.64
C THR A 145 -0.48 16.28 -10.68
N PRO A 146 0.13 16.44 -11.87
CA PRO A 146 1.59 16.56 -12.00
C PRO A 146 2.22 17.67 -11.16
N ILE A 147 1.50 18.75 -10.89
CA ILE A 147 1.99 19.85 -10.03
C ILE A 147 1.98 19.41 -8.56
N GLN A 148 0.88 18.80 -8.10
CA GLN A 148 0.79 18.28 -6.72
C GLN A 148 1.85 17.20 -6.46
N LEU A 149 2.08 16.30 -7.41
CA LEU A 149 3.10 15.25 -7.33
C LEU A 149 4.51 15.83 -7.19
N ARG A 150 4.87 16.83 -8.00
CA ARG A 150 6.17 17.51 -7.85
C ARG A 150 6.31 18.23 -6.52
N THR A 151 5.25 18.87 -6.06
CA THR A 151 5.23 19.54 -4.76
C THR A 151 5.43 18.55 -3.62
N ALA A 152 4.70 17.44 -3.63
CA ALA A 152 4.83 16.39 -2.62
C ALA A 152 6.21 15.73 -2.65
N ALA A 153 6.69 15.32 -3.83
CA ALA A 153 7.99 14.68 -3.99
C ALA A 153 9.14 15.59 -3.48
N LYS A 154 9.10 16.89 -3.83
CA LYS A 154 10.06 17.86 -3.32
C LYS A 154 10.04 17.98 -1.81
N LYS A 155 8.84 18.06 -1.21
CA LYS A 155 8.69 18.14 0.25
C LYS A 155 9.22 16.87 0.93
N MET A 156 8.90 15.68 0.41
CA MET A 156 9.43 14.41 0.93
C MET A 156 10.97 14.37 0.86
N GLN A 157 11.56 14.84 -0.24
CA GLN A 157 13.02 14.95 -0.39
C GLN A 157 13.62 15.91 0.65
N GLU A 158 13.02 17.08 0.84
CA GLU A 158 13.46 18.08 1.84
C GLU A 158 13.41 17.52 3.28
N LEU A 159 12.45 16.64 3.56
CA LEU A 159 12.30 15.97 4.86
C LEU A 159 13.24 14.75 5.03
N GLY A 160 13.88 14.30 3.95
CA GLY A 160 14.68 13.07 3.96
C GLY A 160 13.85 11.78 4.07
N VAL A 161 12.55 11.85 3.76
CA VAL A 161 11.64 10.71 3.78
C VAL A 161 11.61 10.07 2.39
N LYS A 162 11.79 8.75 2.31
CA LYS A 162 11.80 8.01 1.05
C LYS A 162 10.38 7.85 0.50
N PRO A 163 10.04 8.36 -0.71
CA PRO A 163 8.76 8.05 -1.31
C PRO A 163 8.72 6.62 -1.85
N GLU A 164 7.67 5.87 -1.47
CA GLU A 164 7.21 4.67 -2.17
C GLU A 164 6.24 5.12 -3.25
N MET A 165 6.68 5.07 -4.50
CA MET A 165 5.91 5.58 -5.64
C MET A 165 4.89 4.53 -6.10
N GLU A 166 3.63 4.72 -5.73
CA GLU A 166 2.53 3.82 -6.09
C GLU A 166 2.06 4.08 -7.52
N ALA A 167 2.09 3.03 -8.33
CA ALA A 167 1.68 3.06 -9.73
C ALA A 167 0.54 2.08 -9.99
N PHE A 168 -0.64 2.60 -10.28
CA PHE A 168 -1.86 1.83 -10.54
C PHE A 168 -2.04 1.51 -12.03
N GLU A 169 -1.26 2.16 -12.88
CA GLU A 169 -1.20 1.94 -14.33
C GLU A 169 0.14 2.42 -14.90
N MET A 170 0.38 2.12 -16.19
CA MET A 170 1.64 2.45 -16.86
C MET A 170 1.92 3.97 -16.92
N GLY A 171 0.88 4.80 -17.04
CA GLY A 171 1.01 6.26 -17.02
C GLY A 171 1.56 6.80 -15.72
N HIS A 172 1.13 6.21 -14.58
CA HIS A 172 1.64 6.57 -13.26
C HIS A 172 3.13 6.20 -13.12
N LEU A 173 3.51 5.02 -13.59
CA LEU A 173 4.91 4.59 -13.55
C LEU A 173 5.79 5.44 -14.46
N TRP A 174 5.28 5.84 -15.62
CA TRP A 174 5.96 6.79 -16.51
C TRP A 174 6.21 8.13 -15.81
N PHE A 175 5.20 8.65 -15.10
CA PHE A 175 5.35 9.91 -14.38
C PHE A 175 6.27 9.77 -13.15
N ALA A 176 6.21 8.66 -12.42
CA ALA A 176 7.16 8.35 -11.35
C ALA A 176 8.62 8.37 -11.86
N ASN A 177 8.88 7.77 -13.01
CA ASN A 177 10.18 7.84 -13.68
C ASN A 177 10.55 9.28 -14.08
N GLN A 178 9.56 10.11 -14.43
CA GLN A 178 9.80 11.52 -14.73
C GLN A 178 10.21 12.30 -13.48
N LEU A 179 9.58 12.06 -12.33
CA LEU A 179 9.98 12.66 -11.06
C LEU A 179 11.43 12.32 -10.68
N TYR A 180 11.82 11.06 -10.88
CA TYR A 180 13.20 10.61 -10.66
C TYR A 180 14.19 11.31 -11.61
N LYS A 181 13.87 11.42 -12.90
CA LYS A 181 14.69 12.14 -13.90
C LYS A 181 14.81 13.63 -13.60
N GLU A 182 13.81 14.25 -13.00
CA GLU A 182 13.82 15.64 -12.56
C GLU A 182 14.67 15.85 -11.28
N GLY A 183 15.18 14.78 -10.66
CA GLY A 183 15.96 14.84 -9.43
C GLY A 183 15.12 15.13 -8.18
N LEU A 184 13.82 14.88 -8.22
CA LEU A 184 12.90 15.06 -7.09
C LEU A 184 12.80 13.81 -6.21
N ILE A 185 13.35 12.70 -6.65
CA ILE A 185 13.40 11.43 -5.94
C ILE A 185 14.85 11.01 -5.79
N ASP A 186 15.31 10.82 -4.55
CA ASP A 186 16.65 10.33 -4.28
C ASP A 186 16.76 8.84 -4.58
N GLY A 187 17.89 8.44 -5.20
CA GLY A 187 18.14 7.06 -5.57
C GLY A 187 18.54 6.14 -4.40
N PRO A 188 18.37 4.84 -4.55
CA PRO A 188 17.59 4.17 -5.57
C PRO A 188 16.09 4.47 -5.42
N PRO A 189 15.35 4.73 -6.53
CA PRO A 189 13.92 4.99 -6.46
C PRO A 189 13.16 3.72 -6.07
N PHE A 190 12.10 3.87 -5.27
CA PHE A 190 11.29 2.77 -4.79
C PHE A 190 9.87 2.84 -5.37
N TYR A 191 9.45 1.78 -6.05
CA TYR A 191 8.17 1.68 -6.76
C TYR A 191 7.29 0.61 -6.14
N GLN A 192 5.99 0.89 -6.10
CA GLN A 192 4.96 -0.08 -5.76
C GLN A 192 4.01 -0.25 -6.94
N ILE A 193 4.00 -1.44 -7.57
CA ILE A 193 3.09 -1.78 -8.66
C ILE A 193 1.79 -2.31 -8.07
N CYS A 194 0.70 -1.53 -8.21
CA CYS A 194 -0.60 -1.77 -7.61
C CYS A 194 -1.58 -2.28 -8.68
N LEU A 195 -1.97 -3.56 -8.63
CA LEU A 195 -2.80 -4.16 -9.66
C LEU A 195 -4.18 -4.60 -9.15
N GLY A 196 -5.18 -4.49 -10.04
CA GLY A 196 -6.51 -5.02 -9.80
C GLY A 196 -7.47 -4.08 -9.09
N ILE A 197 -7.08 -2.83 -8.85
CA ILE A 197 -8.03 -1.77 -8.51
C ILE A 197 -8.86 -1.50 -9.76
N PRO A 198 -10.21 -1.56 -9.66
CA PRO A 198 -11.05 -1.34 -10.83
C PRO A 198 -10.72 -0.02 -11.52
N TRP A 199 -10.48 -0.16 -12.80
CA TRP A 199 -10.14 0.79 -13.86
C TRP A 199 -8.68 1.28 -13.86
N GLY A 200 -7.85 0.82 -12.91
CA GLY A 200 -6.41 0.79 -13.07
C GLY A 200 -5.95 -0.43 -13.88
N SER A 201 -4.66 -0.76 -13.84
CA SER A 201 -4.14 -1.95 -14.51
C SER A 201 -4.69 -3.24 -13.91
N PRO A 202 -5.14 -4.20 -14.75
CA PRO A 202 -5.68 -5.47 -14.25
C PRO A 202 -4.59 -6.31 -13.57
N ALA A 203 -4.97 -7.11 -12.57
CA ALA A 203 -4.07 -8.04 -11.89
C ALA A 203 -3.77 -9.27 -12.77
N THR A 204 -2.91 -9.08 -13.75
CA THR A 204 -2.46 -10.11 -14.70
C THR A 204 -0.94 -10.15 -14.79
N THR A 205 -0.40 -11.31 -15.14
CA THR A 205 1.04 -11.50 -15.42
C THR A 205 1.55 -10.50 -16.46
N SER A 206 0.78 -10.27 -17.54
CA SER A 206 1.17 -9.36 -18.61
C SER A 206 1.25 -7.91 -18.15
N ALA A 207 0.29 -7.44 -17.34
CA ALA A 207 0.30 -6.09 -16.79
C ALA A 207 1.48 -5.89 -15.85
N MET A 208 1.68 -6.80 -14.89
CA MET A 208 2.82 -6.72 -13.96
C MET A 208 4.15 -6.73 -14.70
N LYS A 209 4.32 -7.63 -15.67
CA LYS A 209 5.56 -7.71 -16.47
C LYS A 209 5.82 -6.42 -17.23
N ALA A 210 4.81 -5.88 -17.92
CA ALA A 210 4.95 -4.64 -18.68
C ALA A 210 5.32 -3.44 -17.79
N MET A 211 4.75 -3.35 -16.59
CA MET A 211 5.08 -2.30 -15.64
C MET A 211 6.47 -2.52 -15.02
N ALA A 212 6.83 -3.75 -14.66
CA ALA A 212 8.15 -4.06 -14.12
C ALA A 212 9.28 -3.73 -15.12
N GLU A 213 9.06 -3.92 -16.41
CA GLU A 213 10.02 -3.56 -17.48
C GLU A 213 10.21 -2.04 -17.63
N MET A 214 9.32 -1.21 -17.07
CA MET A 214 9.46 0.25 -17.05
C MET A 214 10.28 0.75 -15.85
N VAL A 215 10.49 -0.07 -14.82
CA VAL A 215 11.31 0.31 -13.66
C VAL A 215 12.77 0.42 -14.10
N PRO A 216 13.47 1.53 -13.78
CA PRO A 216 14.90 1.66 -14.07
C PRO A 216 15.72 0.54 -13.43
N SER A 217 16.86 0.20 -14.03
CA SER A 217 17.73 -0.90 -13.56
C SER A 217 18.21 -0.75 -12.11
N GLU A 218 18.37 0.48 -11.64
CA GLU A 218 18.74 0.83 -10.26
C GLU A 218 17.53 0.91 -9.33
N GLY A 219 16.31 0.85 -9.88
CA GLY A 219 15.07 0.96 -9.10
C GLY A 219 14.76 -0.32 -8.31
N ILE A 220 14.28 -0.12 -7.11
CA ILE A 220 13.70 -1.19 -6.28
C ILE A 220 12.20 -1.16 -6.52
N TRP A 221 11.58 -2.32 -6.68
CA TRP A 221 10.13 -2.37 -6.83
C TRP A 221 9.50 -3.54 -6.08
N SER A 222 8.28 -3.33 -5.64
CA SER A 222 7.40 -4.36 -5.12
C SER A 222 6.08 -4.38 -5.89
N GLY A 223 5.32 -5.46 -5.76
CA GLY A 223 4.05 -5.58 -6.46
C GLY A 223 3.03 -6.40 -5.69
N PHE A 224 1.76 -6.04 -5.88
CA PHE A 224 0.63 -6.77 -5.32
C PHE A 224 -0.58 -6.76 -6.26
N GLY A 225 -1.59 -7.53 -5.88
CA GLY A 225 -2.91 -7.52 -6.52
C GLY A 225 -4.00 -7.46 -5.47
N ILE A 226 -5.07 -6.72 -5.74
CA ILE A 226 -6.21 -6.57 -4.82
C ILE A 226 -7.03 -7.85 -4.71
N GLY A 227 -7.53 -8.11 -3.51
CA GLY A 227 -8.44 -9.20 -3.17
C GLY A 227 -7.84 -10.58 -3.52
N ARG A 228 -8.61 -11.40 -4.20
CA ARG A 228 -8.18 -12.77 -4.59
C ARG A 228 -6.90 -12.83 -5.44
N SER A 229 -6.50 -11.70 -6.00
CA SER A 229 -5.28 -11.61 -6.84
C SER A 229 -4.02 -11.36 -6.02
N GLN A 230 -4.11 -11.10 -4.70
CA GLN A 230 -2.95 -10.78 -3.87
C GLN A 230 -1.88 -11.89 -3.95
N MET A 231 -2.24 -13.14 -3.68
CA MET A 231 -1.27 -14.24 -3.67
C MET A 231 -0.71 -14.58 -5.06
N PRO A 232 -1.51 -14.68 -6.13
CA PRO A 232 -0.98 -14.84 -7.48
C PRO A 232 -0.02 -13.73 -7.90
N MET A 233 -0.33 -12.47 -7.57
CA MET A 233 0.51 -11.34 -7.97
C MET A 233 1.76 -11.20 -7.09
N ALA A 234 1.70 -11.54 -5.80
CA ALA A 234 2.89 -11.64 -4.95
C ALA A 234 3.88 -12.69 -5.50
N ALA A 235 3.38 -13.88 -5.88
CA ALA A 235 4.21 -14.89 -6.54
C ALA A 235 4.80 -14.38 -7.86
N GLN A 236 4.00 -13.69 -8.67
CA GLN A 236 4.44 -13.14 -9.95
C GLN A 236 5.51 -12.05 -9.77
N ALA A 237 5.38 -11.19 -8.74
CA ALA A 237 6.38 -10.17 -8.43
C ALA A 237 7.75 -10.80 -8.15
N VAL A 238 7.79 -11.84 -7.30
CA VAL A 238 9.04 -12.58 -7.00
C VAL A 238 9.64 -13.22 -8.25
N ILE A 239 8.81 -13.86 -9.09
CA ILE A 239 9.26 -14.49 -10.34
C ILE A 239 9.91 -13.47 -11.28
N LEU A 240 9.40 -12.23 -11.31
CA LEU A 240 9.92 -11.13 -12.12
C LEU A 240 11.10 -10.38 -11.46
N GLY A 241 11.54 -10.80 -10.27
CA GLY A 241 12.67 -10.20 -9.56
C GLY A 241 12.32 -9.00 -8.66
N GLY A 242 11.04 -8.77 -8.42
CA GLY A 242 10.54 -7.74 -7.50
C GLY A 242 10.36 -8.23 -6.06
N ASN A 243 9.90 -7.34 -5.22
CA ASN A 243 9.51 -7.56 -3.83
C ASN A 243 7.98 -7.67 -3.73
N VAL A 244 7.46 -7.87 -2.53
CA VAL A 244 6.02 -8.14 -2.34
C VAL A 244 5.39 -7.22 -1.31
N ARG A 245 4.12 -6.88 -1.54
CA ARG A 245 3.23 -6.32 -0.54
C ARG A 245 2.05 -7.27 -0.30
N VAL A 246 1.69 -7.45 0.97
CA VAL A 246 0.54 -8.26 1.42
C VAL A 246 -0.12 -7.56 2.60
N GLY A 247 -1.34 -7.95 2.95
CA GLY A 247 -2.00 -7.47 4.16
C GLY A 247 -3.50 -7.25 4.00
N LEU A 248 -4.16 -6.88 5.13
CA LEU A 248 -5.61 -6.70 5.21
C LEU A 248 -6.12 -5.45 4.49
N GLU A 249 -5.25 -4.51 4.14
CA GLU A 249 -5.62 -3.41 3.26
C GLU A 249 -6.05 -3.91 1.89
N ASP A 250 -5.25 -4.80 1.32
CA ASP A 250 -5.39 -5.22 -0.07
C ASP A 250 -6.27 -6.45 -0.23
N ASN A 251 -6.38 -7.30 0.81
CA ASN A 251 -7.15 -8.54 0.77
C ASN A 251 -7.57 -9.01 2.17
N LEU A 252 -8.87 -9.25 2.33
CA LEU A 252 -9.46 -9.75 3.58
C LEU A 252 -9.51 -11.28 3.64
N TYR A 253 -9.14 -12.01 2.58
CA TYR A 253 -9.41 -13.44 2.46
C TYR A 253 -8.20 -14.20 1.90
N LEU A 254 -7.73 -15.22 2.63
CA LEU A 254 -6.69 -16.13 2.11
C LEU A 254 -7.22 -17.12 1.08
N LYS A 255 -8.50 -17.52 1.19
CA LYS A 255 -9.18 -18.49 0.30
C LYS A 255 -10.66 -18.18 0.17
N LYS A 256 -11.32 -18.79 -0.81
CA LYS A 256 -12.78 -18.70 -0.99
C LYS A 256 -13.52 -19.26 0.23
N ALA A 257 -14.44 -18.51 0.78
CA ALA A 257 -15.11 -18.65 2.08
C ALA A 257 -15.38 -20.06 2.67
N PRO A 258 -15.86 -21.10 1.94
CA PRO A 258 -16.10 -22.41 2.60
C PRO A 258 -14.83 -23.15 3.03
N LEU A 259 -13.68 -22.90 2.38
CA LEU A 259 -12.44 -23.55 2.77
C LEU A 259 -11.69 -22.77 3.87
N LEU A 260 -11.97 -21.50 4.04
CA LEU A 260 -11.40 -20.71 5.11
C LEU A 260 -11.95 -21.16 6.47
N GLN A 261 -13.24 -21.50 6.55
CA GLN A 261 -13.84 -22.07 7.78
C GLN A 261 -13.33 -23.46 8.14
N VAL A 262 -12.77 -24.21 7.19
CA VAL A 262 -12.30 -25.60 7.42
C VAL A 262 -10.80 -25.65 7.74
N LEU A 263 -9.99 -24.69 7.26
CA LEU A 263 -8.55 -24.65 7.49
C LEU A 263 -8.15 -23.59 8.53
N ILE A 264 -9.05 -22.68 8.83
CA ILE A 264 -8.98 -21.70 9.88
C ILE A 264 -10.19 -22.03 10.75
N GLY A 265 -10.07 -23.00 11.63
CA GLY A 265 -10.76 -22.91 12.91
C GLY A 265 -10.47 -21.50 13.44
N PRO A 266 -11.26 -20.93 14.35
CA PRO A 266 -10.95 -19.62 14.86
C PRO A 266 -9.45 -19.62 15.16
N PHE A 267 -8.66 -18.77 14.44
CA PHE A 267 -7.27 -18.61 14.81
C PHE A 267 -7.28 -18.17 16.24
N GLU A 268 -6.72 -18.99 17.10
CA GLU A 268 -6.65 -18.64 18.52
C GLU A 268 -5.76 -17.42 18.75
N ASN A 269 -5.03 -16.97 17.68
CA ASN A 269 -4.25 -15.73 17.66
C ASN A 269 -3.74 -15.37 16.24
N ASP A 270 -3.43 -14.08 16.01
CA ASP A 270 -2.91 -13.49 14.79
C ASP A 270 -1.59 -14.10 14.28
N GLN A 271 -0.82 -14.75 15.16
CA GLN A 271 0.44 -15.42 14.79
C GLN A 271 0.24 -16.51 13.75
N GLN A 272 -0.91 -17.17 13.69
CA GLN A 272 -1.17 -18.22 12.71
C GLN A 272 -1.42 -17.64 11.31
N TYR A 273 -2.05 -16.45 11.21
CA TYR A 273 -2.22 -15.75 9.93
C TYR A 273 -0.87 -15.31 9.36
N LEU A 274 -0.06 -14.67 10.17
CA LEU A 274 1.29 -14.21 9.83
C LEU A 274 2.25 -15.39 9.57
N TYR A 275 2.11 -16.50 10.30
CA TYR A 275 2.84 -17.74 10.04
C TYR A 275 2.46 -18.34 8.67
N LEU A 276 1.17 -18.30 8.30
CA LEU A 276 0.70 -18.75 6.98
C LEU A 276 1.21 -17.84 5.85
N LEU A 277 1.29 -16.53 6.07
CA LEU A 277 1.92 -15.60 5.13
C LEU A 277 3.42 -15.93 4.96
N LYS A 278 4.17 -16.18 6.05
CA LYS A 278 5.55 -16.67 6.00
C LYS A 278 5.68 -17.99 5.26
N VAL A 279 4.86 -18.98 5.60
CA VAL A 279 4.89 -20.30 4.96
C VAL A 279 4.55 -20.17 3.48
N LEU A 280 3.63 -19.29 3.11
CA LEU A 280 3.26 -19.09 1.71
C LEU A 280 4.37 -18.40 0.91
N VAL A 281 5.03 -17.41 1.47
CA VAL A 281 6.21 -16.77 0.86
C VAL A 281 7.37 -17.76 0.78
N VAL A 282 7.63 -18.54 1.82
CA VAL A 282 8.66 -19.60 1.81
C VAL A 282 8.31 -20.71 0.81
N VAL A 283 7.06 -21.16 0.72
CA VAL A 283 6.61 -22.15 -0.27
C VAL A 283 6.71 -21.63 -1.69
N ILE A 284 6.39 -20.34 -1.91
CA ILE A 284 6.60 -19.69 -3.22
C ILE A 284 8.08 -19.64 -3.56
N LEU A 285 8.94 -19.22 -2.61
CA LEU A 285 10.39 -19.17 -2.81
C LEU A 285 10.98 -20.57 -3.05
N GLN A 286 10.57 -21.59 -2.29
CA GLN A 286 11.02 -22.97 -2.49
C GLN A 286 10.50 -23.58 -3.79
N SER A 287 9.27 -23.27 -4.20
CA SER A 287 8.73 -23.75 -5.48
C SER A 287 9.40 -23.12 -6.70
N VAL A 288 9.94 -21.90 -6.54
CA VAL A 288 10.78 -21.25 -7.55
C VAL A 288 12.16 -21.89 -7.60
N GLN A 289 12.80 -22.19 -6.45
CA GLN A 289 14.09 -22.88 -6.41
C GLN A 289 14.04 -24.31 -7.01
N LEU A 290 12.96 -25.04 -6.77
CA LEU A 290 12.80 -26.42 -7.29
C LEU A 290 12.55 -26.52 -8.80
N ARG A 291 12.22 -25.42 -9.49
CA ARG A 291 12.03 -25.39 -10.95
C ARG A 291 13.31 -25.09 -11.74
N TYR A 292 14.42 -24.76 -11.06
CA TYR A 292 15.68 -24.36 -11.69
C TYR A 292 16.88 -25.25 -11.28
N HIS A 293 16.59 -26.39 -10.66
CA HIS A 293 17.48 -27.56 -10.50
C HIS A 293 16.89 -28.77 -11.23
#